data_ae887c2e7892e620a78bd1979ea94bfc
#
_entry.id   ae887c2e7892e620a78bd1979ea94bfc
#
_cell.length_a   1.000
_cell.length_b   1.000
_cell.length_c   1.000
_cell.angle_alpha   90.00
_cell.angle_beta   90.00
_cell.angle_gamma   90.00
#
_symmetry.space_group_name_H-M   'P 1'
#
loop_
_entity.id
_entity.type
_entity.pdbx_description
1 polymer ?
#
loop_
_entity_poly.entity_id
_entity_poly.type
_entity_poly.pdbx_seq_one_letter_code
_entity_poly.pdbx_strand_id
1 'polypeptide(L)'
;MSSNMSAGQWVGAIVGAVAGFFTGGATWYATAASMAAGASTGMAVGGMIDPPMGPAIVGPRLGDLSTQSAAYGVVIPRLYGTTAVAGNIFWVENNALKEVATQETQGGKGGGGSEVTTFSYFATFALGLCNGPVVGIRRIWCSGRLIYDAGATDLETAEVTRQLAPGIRLYLGADTQAPDARMQATLGVNNTPAFRGLAYIVFD
;
A
#
# COMPACT_ATOMS: atom_id res chain seq x y z
N MET A 1 21.98 18.52 -16.43
CA MET A 1 21.78 18.56 -14.97
C MET A 1 21.01 19.85 -14.66
N SER A 2 19.69 19.79 -14.56
CA SER A 2 18.90 20.93 -14.06
C SER A 2 18.98 20.87 -12.53
N SER A 3 19.67 21.81 -11.92
CA SER A 3 19.64 21.99 -10.46
C SER A 3 18.24 22.45 -10.07
N ASN A 4 17.50 21.61 -9.36
CA ASN A 4 16.25 21.99 -8.71
C ASN A 4 16.60 22.97 -7.57
N MET A 5 16.63 24.25 -7.90
CA MET A 5 16.77 25.31 -6.90
C MET A 5 15.41 25.53 -6.24
N SER A 6 15.39 25.65 -4.91
CA SER A 6 14.17 26.02 -4.19
C SER A 6 13.78 27.48 -4.45
N ALA A 7 12.49 27.81 -4.22
CA ALA A 7 12.01 29.17 -4.37
C ALA A 7 12.81 30.15 -3.48
N GLY A 8 13.16 29.76 -2.25
CA GLY A 8 13.99 30.53 -1.35
C GLY A 8 15.39 30.80 -1.88
N GLN A 9 16.02 29.80 -2.53
CA GLN A 9 17.31 29.96 -3.18
C GLN A 9 17.27 30.93 -4.34
N TRP A 10 16.21 30.87 -5.17
CA TRP A 10 16.01 31.84 -6.27
C TRP A 10 15.82 33.24 -5.78
N VAL A 11 14.93 33.45 -4.81
CA VAL A 11 14.70 34.78 -4.19
C VAL A 11 15.99 35.28 -3.54
N GLY A 12 16.68 34.44 -2.78
CA GLY A 12 17.95 34.79 -2.15
C GLY A 12 19.03 35.17 -3.16
N ALA A 13 19.14 34.49 -4.27
CA ALA A 13 20.10 34.79 -5.34
C ALA A 13 19.81 36.17 -5.98
N ILE A 14 18.52 36.45 -6.28
CA ILE A 14 18.12 37.74 -6.87
C ILE A 14 18.38 38.90 -5.88
N VAL A 15 17.94 38.78 -4.65
CA VAL A 15 18.13 39.81 -3.62
C VAL A 15 19.62 40.02 -3.36
N GLY A 16 20.43 38.96 -3.25
CA GLY A 16 21.86 39.03 -3.06
C GLY A 16 22.59 39.66 -4.25
N ALA A 17 22.19 39.36 -5.49
CA ALA A 17 22.75 40.00 -6.69
C ALA A 17 22.44 41.49 -6.76
N VAL A 18 21.20 41.90 -6.43
CA VAL A 18 20.81 43.31 -6.36
C VAL A 18 21.60 44.06 -5.29
N ALA A 19 21.73 43.49 -4.09
CA ALA A 19 22.54 44.05 -3.02
C ALA A 19 24.02 44.19 -3.46
N GLY A 20 24.59 43.17 -4.12
CA GLY A 20 25.92 43.20 -4.66
C GLY A 20 26.13 44.28 -5.74
N PHE A 21 25.10 44.55 -6.55
CA PHE A 21 25.13 45.65 -7.53
C PHE A 21 25.30 47.03 -6.87
N PHE A 22 24.55 47.31 -5.81
CA PHE A 22 24.64 48.61 -5.10
C PHE A 22 25.90 48.74 -4.24
N THR A 23 26.54 47.66 -3.84
CA THR A 23 27.78 47.68 -3.04
C THR A 23 29.04 47.57 -3.89
N GLY A 24 28.90 47.25 -5.18
CA GLY A 24 30.00 47.14 -6.15
C GLY A 24 30.66 48.50 -6.42
N GLY A 25 31.98 48.44 -6.70
CA GLY A 25 32.75 49.66 -7.06
C GLY A 25 32.38 50.24 -8.42
N ALA A 26 32.94 51.41 -8.75
CA ALA A 26 32.64 52.18 -9.97
C ALA A 26 33.08 51.48 -11.29
N THR A 27 33.70 50.30 -11.24
CA THR A 27 34.16 49.57 -12.42
C THR A 27 33.28 48.36 -12.70
N TRP A 28 32.99 48.11 -14.00
CA TRP A 28 32.06 47.05 -14.41
C TRP A 28 32.45 45.64 -13.90
N TYR A 29 33.76 45.32 -13.83
CA TYR A 29 34.23 44.03 -13.31
C TYR A 29 34.09 43.92 -11.77
N ALA A 30 34.22 45.02 -11.02
CA ALA A 30 34.00 45.05 -9.59
C ALA A 30 32.51 44.87 -9.28
N THR A 31 31.62 45.49 -10.05
CA THR A 31 30.18 45.31 -9.95
C THR A 31 29.77 43.89 -10.31
N ALA A 32 30.33 43.29 -11.39
CA ALA A 32 30.04 41.93 -11.75
C ALA A 32 30.50 40.91 -10.67
N ALA A 33 31.70 41.15 -10.09
CA ALA A 33 32.21 40.29 -9.02
C ALA A 33 31.35 40.38 -7.75
N SER A 34 30.92 41.58 -7.37
CA SER A 34 30.07 41.80 -6.19
C SER A 34 28.65 41.24 -6.37
N MET A 35 28.10 41.32 -7.56
CA MET A 35 26.82 40.67 -7.90
C MET A 35 26.92 39.13 -7.82
N ALA A 36 27.98 38.55 -8.32
CA ALA A 36 28.20 37.11 -8.25
C ALA A 36 28.39 36.64 -6.80
N ALA A 37 29.16 37.37 -6.00
CA ALA A 37 29.34 37.10 -4.57
C ALA A 37 28.04 37.29 -3.79
N GLY A 38 27.28 38.34 -4.08
CA GLY A 38 25.96 38.57 -3.47
C GLY A 38 24.95 37.50 -3.81
N ALA A 39 24.91 37.05 -5.07
CA ALA A 39 24.03 35.97 -5.50
C ALA A 39 24.35 34.63 -4.80
N SER A 40 25.64 34.27 -4.68
CA SER A 40 26.05 33.02 -4.02
C SER A 40 25.73 33.02 -2.52
N THR A 41 25.95 34.16 -1.84
CA THR A 41 25.61 34.31 -0.44
C THR A 41 24.09 34.30 -0.24
N GLY A 42 23.34 34.96 -1.13
CA GLY A 42 21.89 34.99 -1.10
C GLY A 42 21.28 33.59 -1.31
N MET A 43 21.84 32.79 -2.22
CA MET A 43 21.44 31.39 -2.41
C MET A 43 21.69 30.54 -1.18
N ALA A 44 22.83 30.71 -0.51
CA ALA A 44 23.16 29.96 0.72
C ALA A 44 22.18 30.30 1.85
N VAL A 45 21.86 31.58 2.06
CA VAL A 45 20.87 32.00 3.07
C VAL A 45 19.47 31.57 2.69
N GLY A 46 19.08 31.72 1.40
CA GLY A 46 17.80 31.28 0.90
C GLY A 46 17.59 29.78 1.05
N GLY A 47 18.66 28.97 0.84
CA GLY A 47 18.61 27.52 1.05
C GLY A 47 18.53 27.10 2.52
N MET A 48 18.91 27.98 3.47
CA MET A 48 18.70 27.73 4.91
C MET A 48 17.24 27.95 5.33
N ILE A 49 16.54 28.89 4.64
CA ILE A 49 15.14 29.23 4.93
C ILE A 49 14.19 28.27 4.23
N ASP A 50 14.54 27.89 3.00
CA ASP A 50 13.76 26.97 2.15
C ASP A 50 14.74 26.00 1.46
N PRO A 51 15.14 24.92 2.15
CA PRO A 51 16.11 23.97 1.61
C PRO A 51 15.52 23.24 0.41
N PRO A 52 16.34 22.95 -0.65
CA PRO A 52 15.85 22.24 -1.81
C PRO A 52 15.39 20.83 -1.39
N MET A 53 14.21 20.45 -1.83
CA MET A 53 13.74 19.07 -1.68
C MET A 53 14.65 18.11 -2.45
N GLY A 54 15.05 17.03 -1.82
CA GLY A 54 15.76 15.95 -2.47
C GLY A 54 14.90 15.30 -3.57
N PRO A 55 15.50 14.50 -4.46
CA PRO A 55 14.73 13.81 -5.50
C PRO A 55 13.68 12.89 -4.86
N ALA A 56 12.46 12.88 -5.44
CA ALA A 56 11.41 11.98 -5.00
C ALA A 56 11.85 10.51 -5.21
N ILE A 57 11.77 9.72 -4.17
CA ILE A 57 12.07 8.28 -4.20
C ILE A 57 10.75 7.54 -4.33
N VAL A 58 10.56 6.88 -5.48
CA VAL A 58 9.39 6.02 -5.72
C VAL A 58 9.79 4.59 -5.39
N GLY A 59 9.11 3.99 -4.43
CA GLY A 59 9.30 2.58 -4.06
C GLY A 59 8.94 1.62 -5.19
N PRO A 60 9.38 0.37 -5.14
CA PRO A 60 9.04 -0.63 -6.15
C PRO A 60 7.54 -0.89 -6.14
N ARG A 61 6.93 -0.93 -7.33
CA ARG A 61 5.58 -1.42 -7.53
C ARG A 61 5.59 -2.93 -7.66
N LEU A 62 4.52 -3.56 -7.19
CA LEU A 62 4.30 -4.97 -7.44
C LEU A 62 4.15 -5.17 -8.95
N GLY A 63 5.10 -5.91 -9.57
CA GLY A 63 4.93 -6.45 -10.92
C GLY A 63 3.85 -7.53 -10.91
N ASP A 64 3.50 -8.07 -12.07
CA ASP A 64 2.44 -9.08 -12.22
C ASP A 64 2.48 -10.13 -11.12
N LEU A 65 1.52 -10.06 -10.21
CA LEU A 65 1.28 -11.09 -9.21
C LEU A 65 0.75 -12.32 -9.94
N SER A 66 1.55 -13.36 -10.04
CA SER A 66 1.01 -14.70 -10.23
C SER A 66 0.34 -15.12 -8.92
N THR A 67 -0.90 -14.69 -8.71
CA THR A 67 -1.75 -15.21 -7.64
C THR A 67 -1.94 -16.70 -7.86
N GLN A 68 -1.91 -17.45 -6.76
CA GLN A 68 -2.33 -18.86 -6.70
C GLN A 68 -3.54 -19.06 -7.62
N SER A 69 -3.43 -19.94 -8.58
CA SER A 69 -4.28 -20.05 -9.75
C SER A 69 -5.77 -20.04 -9.41
N ALA A 70 -6.49 -19.02 -9.86
CA ALA A 70 -7.89 -19.12 -10.20
C ALA A 70 -8.00 -19.83 -11.56
N ALA A 71 -7.55 -21.07 -11.67
CA ALA A 71 -7.62 -21.80 -12.92
C ALA A 71 -9.05 -22.33 -13.08
N TYR A 72 -9.72 -21.92 -14.15
CA TYR A 72 -10.99 -22.52 -14.55
C TYR A 72 -10.78 -24.03 -14.79
N GLY A 73 -11.67 -24.87 -14.22
CA GLY A 73 -11.58 -26.32 -14.37
C GLY A 73 -10.79 -27.04 -13.28
N VAL A 74 -10.30 -26.34 -12.24
CA VAL A 74 -9.73 -27.01 -11.07
C VAL A 74 -10.81 -27.77 -10.31
N VAL A 75 -10.53 -29.03 -9.99
CA VAL A 75 -11.45 -29.90 -9.24
C VAL A 75 -11.59 -29.38 -7.83
N ILE A 76 -12.81 -29.12 -7.39
CA ILE A 76 -13.11 -28.80 -6.00
C ILE A 76 -13.15 -30.12 -5.21
N PRO A 77 -12.26 -30.31 -4.20
CA PRO A 77 -12.21 -31.56 -3.45
C PRO A 77 -13.46 -31.75 -2.56
N ARG A 78 -13.79 -32.98 -2.26
CA ARG A 78 -14.71 -33.32 -1.18
C ARG A 78 -13.91 -33.85 -0.01
N LEU A 79 -14.12 -33.28 1.19
CA LEU A 79 -13.33 -33.62 2.37
C LEU A 79 -14.08 -34.57 3.31
N TYR A 80 -13.37 -35.52 3.87
CA TYR A 80 -13.83 -36.43 4.90
C TYR A 80 -12.87 -36.38 6.10
N GLY A 81 -13.38 -36.08 7.29
CA GLY A 81 -12.57 -35.87 8.48
C GLY A 81 -11.87 -34.51 8.52
N THR A 82 -10.75 -34.44 9.25
CA THR A 82 -9.98 -33.20 9.41
C THR A 82 -8.72 -33.26 8.55
N THR A 83 -8.57 -32.32 7.63
CA THR A 83 -7.41 -32.25 6.74
C THR A 83 -7.09 -30.80 6.40
N ALA A 84 -5.85 -30.52 6.02
CA ALA A 84 -5.45 -29.25 5.46
C ALA A 84 -5.75 -29.24 3.95
N VAL A 85 -6.30 -28.14 3.46
CA VAL A 85 -6.60 -27.95 2.05
C VAL A 85 -6.13 -26.59 1.59
N ALA A 86 -5.50 -26.53 0.42
CA ALA A 86 -5.24 -25.29 -0.27
C ALA A 86 -6.51 -24.90 -1.02
N GLY A 87 -7.07 -23.74 -0.71
CA GLY A 87 -8.27 -23.27 -1.39
C GLY A 87 -7.99 -22.76 -2.80
N ASN A 88 -9.05 -22.63 -3.61
CA ASN A 88 -9.00 -22.02 -4.93
C ASN A 88 -9.70 -20.66 -4.91
N ILE A 89 -9.04 -19.60 -5.38
CA ILE A 89 -9.64 -18.27 -5.46
C ILE A 89 -10.64 -18.27 -6.62
N PHE A 90 -11.90 -18.01 -6.34
CA PHE A 90 -12.95 -17.99 -7.36
C PHE A 90 -13.59 -16.60 -7.54
N TRP A 91 -13.31 -15.67 -6.64
CA TRP A 91 -13.78 -14.30 -6.72
C TRP A 91 -12.75 -13.34 -6.11
N VAL A 92 -12.55 -12.20 -6.77
CA VAL A 92 -11.73 -11.08 -6.29
C VAL A 92 -12.52 -9.81 -6.53
N GLU A 93 -12.59 -8.92 -5.55
CA GLU A 93 -13.29 -7.65 -5.67
C GLU A 93 -12.69 -6.82 -6.81
N ASN A 94 -13.53 -6.34 -7.73
CA ASN A 94 -13.15 -5.56 -8.92
C ASN A 94 -12.10 -6.23 -9.82
N ASN A 95 -11.84 -7.53 -9.66
CA ASN A 95 -10.80 -8.30 -10.36
C ASN A 95 -9.40 -7.66 -10.28
N ALA A 96 -9.11 -6.90 -9.24
CA ALA A 96 -7.88 -6.15 -9.10
C ALA A 96 -7.45 -6.01 -7.63
N LEU A 97 -6.14 -5.82 -7.44
CA LEU A 97 -5.60 -5.37 -6.17
C LEU A 97 -5.83 -3.87 -6.00
N LYS A 98 -6.23 -3.45 -4.81
CA LYS A 98 -6.31 -2.04 -4.46
C LYS A 98 -4.91 -1.55 -4.07
N GLU A 99 -4.32 -0.71 -4.91
CA GLU A 99 -3.06 -0.03 -4.61
C GLU A 99 -3.35 1.22 -3.76
N VAL A 100 -2.62 1.38 -2.67
CA VAL A 100 -2.62 2.60 -1.85
C VAL A 100 -1.20 3.14 -1.81
N ALA A 101 -1.01 4.32 -2.38
CA ALA A 101 0.26 5.05 -2.32
C ALA A 101 0.29 5.91 -1.06
N THR A 102 1.29 5.72 -0.22
CA THR A 102 1.57 6.56 0.95
C THR A 102 2.81 7.38 0.67
N GLN A 103 2.68 8.70 0.80
CA GLN A 103 3.79 9.64 0.65
C GLN A 103 4.25 10.08 2.04
N GLU A 104 5.53 9.90 2.31
CA GLU A 104 6.17 10.34 3.55
C GLU A 104 7.35 11.25 3.21
N THR A 105 7.43 12.39 3.90
CA THR A 105 8.59 13.28 3.79
C THR A 105 9.62 12.84 4.80
N GLN A 106 10.70 12.25 4.33
CA GLN A 106 11.85 11.88 5.16
C GLN A 106 12.76 13.10 5.30
N GLY A 107 12.60 13.85 6.40
CA GLY A 107 13.41 15.03 6.73
C GLY A 107 14.73 14.65 7.38
N GLY A 108 15.86 15.12 6.84
CA GLY A 108 17.14 15.10 7.52
C GLY A 108 17.25 16.26 8.52
N LYS A 109 17.98 16.08 9.62
CA LYS A 109 18.26 17.06 10.69
C LYS A 109 19.18 18.20 10.19
N GLY A 110 18.75 18.95 9.17
CA GLY A 110 19.57 20.00 8.56
C GLY A 110 18.97 20.61 7.30
N GLY A 111 17.69 20.36 7.02
CA GLY A 111 16.98 20.97 5.90
C GLY A 111 17.16 20.17 4.59
N GLY A 112 16.06 19.94 3.90
CA GLY A 112 15.98 19.17 2.66
C GLY A 112 15.42 17.77 2.91
N GLY A 113 14.08 17.62 2.90
CA GLY A 113 13.41 16.33 2.93
C GLY A 113 13.36 15.71 1.53
N SER A 114 13.45 14.39 1.44
CA SER A 114 13.07 13.64 0.23
C SER A 114 11.67 13.09 0.42
N GLU A 115 10.84 13.20 -0.60
CA GLU A 115 9.53 12.58 -0.62
C GLU A 115 9.70 11.10 -1.00
N VAL A 116 9.27 10.20 -0.10
CA VAL A 116 9.30 8.75 -0.33
C VAL A 116 7.88 8.27 -0.55
N THR A 117 7.60 7.72 -1.73
CA THR A 117 6.31 7.09 -2.03
C THR A 117 6.43 5.59 -1.83
N THR A 118 5.62 5.04 -0.92
CA THR A 118 5.52 3.60 -0.65
C THR A 118 4.16 3.10 -1.12
N PHE A 119 4.13 1.92 -1.74
CA PHE A 119 2.90 1.29 -2.21
C PHE A 119 2.50 0.12 -1.33
N SER A 120 1.26 0.12 -0.85
CA SER A 120 0.63 -0.99 -0.15
C SER A 120 -0.50 -1.57 -1.01
N TYR A 121 -0.65 -2.90 -0.99
CA TYR A 121 -1.64 -3.60 -1.80
C TYR A 121 -2.61 -4.35 -0.91
N PHE A 122 -3.90 -4.19 -1.19
CA PHE A 122 -4.98 -4.85 -0.47
C PHE A 122 -5.84 -5.62 -1.47
N ALA A 123 -6.37 -6.75 -1.01
CA ALA A 123 -7.29 -7.57 -1.80
C ALA A 123 -8.43 -8.07 -0.93
N THR A 124 -9.65 -7.92 -1.41
CA THR A 124 -10.82 -8.64 -0.91
C THR A 124 -11.10 -9.79 -1.87
N PHE A 125 -11.09 -11.02 -1.38
CA PHE A 125 -11.25 -12.20 -2.24
C PHE A 125 -11.97 -13.35 -1.54
N ALA A 126 -12.53 -14.25 -2.33
CA ALA A 126 -13.17 -15.47 -1.84
C ALA A 126 -12.37 -16.71 -2.27
N LEU A 127 -12.12 -17.57 -1.29
CA LEU A 127 -11.36 -18.81 -1.40
C LEU A 127 -12.26 -20.02 -1.21
N GLY A 128 -12.54 -20.78 -2.27
CA GLY A 128 -13.29 -22.03 -2.22
C GLY A 128 -12.44 -23.16 -1.64
N LEU A 129 -12.96 -23.89 -0.68
CA LEU A 129 -12.24 -24.93 0.03
C LEU A 129 -12.63 -26.34 -0.44
N CYS A 130 -13.91 -26.66 -0.35
CA CYS A 130 -14.39 -28.01 -0.68
C CYS A 130 -15.87 -28.03 -1.03
N ASN A 131 -16.28 -29.08 -1.72
CA ASN A 131 -17.68 -29.38 -2.01
C ASN A 131 -18.30 -30.14 -0.82
N GLY A 132 -19.52 -29.71 -0.46
CA GLY A 132 -20.32 -30.25 0.64
C GLY A 132 -20.18 -29.43 1.93
N PRO A 133 -21.11 -29.60 2.86
CA PRO A 133 -21.07 -28.91 4.14
C PRO A 133 -19.92 -29.43 5.00
N VAL A 134 -19.25 -28.51 5.70
CA VAL A 134 -18.24 -28.80 6.71
C VAL A 134 -18.73 -28.38 8.09
N VAL A 135 -18.24 -29.05 9.14
CA VAL A 135 -18.62 -28.72 10.52
C VAL A 135 -18.01 -27.39 10.96
N GLY A 136 -16.82 -27.06 10.45
CA GLY A 136 -16.14 -25.81 10.76
C GLY A 136 -14.73 -25.75 10.18
N ILE A 137 -14.15 -24.56 10.25
CA ILE A 137 -12.76 -24.29 9.87
C ILE A 137 -12.00 -24.04 11.19
N ARG A 138 -11.02 -24.91 11.46
CA ARG A 138 -10.28 -24.87 12.72
C ARG A 138 -9.14 -23.86 12.67
N ARG A 139 -8.34 -23.88 11.62
CA ARG A 139 -7.12 -23.07 11.49
C ARG A 139 -6.95 -22.57 10.07
N ILE A 140 -6.41 -21.36 9.94
CA ILE A 140 -6.04 -20.78 8.65
C ILE A 140 -4.59 -20.30 8.76
N TRP A 141 -3.77 -20.70 7.77
CA TRP A 141 -2.38 -20.27 7.64
C TRP A 141 -2.22 -19.43 6.37
N CYS A 142 -1.46 -18.35 6.47
CA CYS A 142 -1.05 -17.53 5.35
C CYS A 142 0.48 -17.44 5.35
N SER A 143 1.12 -17.86 4.24
CA SER A 143 2.58 -17.87 4.12
C SER A 143 3.31 -18.54 5.29
N GLY A 144 2.76 -19.66 5.78
CA GLY A 144 3.31 -20.40 6.91
C GLY A 144 2.99 -19.83 8.30
N ARG A 145 2.37 -18.67 8.37
CA ARG A 145 1.94 -18.05 9.63
C ARG A 145 0.48 -18.40 9.94
N LEU A 146 0.20 -18.79 11.18
CA LEU A 146 -1.16 -19.01 11.66
C LEU A 146 -1.84 -17.66 11.84
N ILE A 147 -2.96 -17.43 11.13
CA ILE A 147 -3.72 -16.18 11.15
C ILE A 147 -5.11 -16.35 11.81
N TYR A 148 -5.58 -17.57 11.96
CA TYR A 148 -6.86 -17.86 12.60
C TYR A 148 -6.80 -19.24 13.26
N ASP A 149 -7.22 -19.34 14.50
CA ASP A 149 -7.45 -20.59 15.23
C ASP A 149 -8.73 -20.48 16.08
N ALA A 150 -9.74 -21.23 15.72
CA ALA A 150 -11.02 -21.28 16.42
C ALA A 150 -10.92 -21.85 17.86
N GLY A 151 -9.84 -22.54 18.19
CA GLY A 151 -9.60 -23.14 19.50
C GLY A 151 -8.32 -22.64 20.17
N ALA A 152 -7.87 -21.42 19.86
CA ALA A 152 -6.67 -20.85 20.47
C ALA A 152 -6.80 -20.74 21.99
N THR A 153 -5.83 -21.32 22.71
CA THR A 153 -5.75 -21.28 24.17
C THR A 153 -4.62 -20.38 24.67
N ASP A 154 -3.64 -20.09 23.83
CA ASP A 154 -2.56 -19.14 24.09
C ASP A 154 -2.98 -17.72 23.77
N LEU A 155 -2.52 -16.76 24.58
CA LEU A 155 -2.93 -15.36 24.46
C LEU A 155 -2.50 -14.70 23.14
N GLU A 156 -1.33 -15.06 22.61
CA GLU A 156 -0.81 -14.47 21.37
C GLU A 156 -1.67 -14.89 20.16
N THR A 157 -1.93 -16.18 19.98
CA THR A 157 -2.76 -16.69 18.88
C THR A 157 -4.21 -16.25 19.01
N ALA A 158 -4.76 -16.20 20.22
CA ALA A 158 -6.11 -15.70 20.48
C ALA A 158 -6.23 -14.22 20.10
N GLU A 159 -5.23 -13.40 20.41
CA GLU A 159 -5.23 -11.97 20.05
C GLU A 159 -5.14 -11.77 18.53
N VAL A 160 -4.25 -12.49 17.83
CA VAL A 160 -4.15 -12.44 16.35
C VAL A 160 -5.47 -12.86 15.71
N THR A 161 -6.08 -13.95 16.19
CA THR A 161 -7.39 -14.42 15.71
C THR A 161 -8.46 -13.36 15.92
N ARG A 162 -8.50 -12.72 17.10
CA ARG A 162 -9.46 -11.68 17.44
C ARG A 162 -9.31 -10.44 16.56
N GLN A 163 -8.09 -10.04 16.24
CA GLN A 163 -7.82 -8.88 15.37
C GLN A 163 -8.21 -9.12 13.92
N LEU A 164 -7.98 -10.31 13.41
CA LEU A 164 -8.21 -10.65 12.00
C LEU A 164 -9.62 -11.22 11.73
N ALA A 165 -10.29 -11.76 12.76
CA ALA A 165 -11.63 -12.36 12.62
C ALA A 165 -12.67 -11.45 11.96
N PRO A 166 -12.72 -10.12 12.20
CA PRO A 166 -13.67 -9.24 11.52
C PRO A 166 -13.51 -9.19 9.99
N GLY A 167 -12.28 -9.39 9.49
CA GLY A 167 -11.97 -9.47 8.05
C GLY A 167 -12.12 -10.86 7.44
N ILE A 168 -12.54 -11.88 8.24
CA ILE A 168 -12.64 -13.26 7.78
C ILE A 168 -14.09 -13.73 7.94
N ARG A 169 -14.77 -14.01 6.85
CA ARG A 169 -16.13 -14.56 6.86
C ARG A 169 -16.11 -16.01 6.37
N LEU A 170 -16.66 -16.91 7.18
CA LEU A 170 -16.65 -18.35 6.96
C LEU A 170 -18.02 -18.81 6.48
N TYR A 171 -18.04 -19.51 5.35
CA TYR A 171 -19.21 -20.11 4.75
C TYR A 171 -19.01 -21.63 4.70
N LEU A 172 -19.88 -22.37 5.39
CA LEU A 172 -19.65 -23.79 5.65
C LEU A 172 -20.31 -24.72 4.63
N GLY A 173 -20.91 -24.20 3.59
CA GLY A 173 -21.54 -24.99 2.52
C GLY A 173 -22.92 -25.52 2.85
N ALA A 174 -23.63 -24.97 3.83
CA ALA A 174 -24.98 -25.39 4.18
C ALA A 174 -25.99 -25.08 3.06
N ASP A 175 -27.05 -25.87 2.95
CA ASP A 175 -28.14 -25.63 1.98
C ASP A 175 -28.92 -24.34 2.25
N THR A 176 -28.88 -23.85 3.49
CA THR A 176 -29.48 -22.59 3.91
C THR A 176 -28.53 -21.39 3.82
N GLN A 177 -27.32 -21.61 3.26
CA GLN A 177 -26.30 -20.57 3.16
C GLN A 177 -26.82 -19.36 2.38
N ALA A 178 -26.59 -18.16 2.95
CA ALA A 178 -26.90 -16.89 2.31
C ALA A 178 -25.72 -16.40 1.47
N PRO A 179 -25.95 -15.56 0.44
CA PRO A 179 -24.88 -14.90 -0.30
C PRO A 179 -24.06 -13.98 0.60
N ASP A 180 -22.78 -13.84 0.31
CA ASP A 180 -21.88 -12.92 1.03
C ASP A 180 -22.26 -11.46 0.77
N ALA A 181 -22.35 -10.66 1.84
CA ALA A 181 -22.78 -9.26 1.76
C ALA A 181 -21.78 -8.39 0.95
N ARG A 182 -20.48 -8.67 1.01
CA ARG A 182 -19.49 -7.91 0.25
C ARG A 182 -19.55 -8.23 -1.24
N MET A 183 -19.75 -9.51 -1.58
CA MET A 183 -20.00 -9.91 -2.97
C MET A 183 -21.28 -9.28 -3.50
N GLN A 184 -22.36 -9.23 -2.69
CA GLN A 184 -23.61 -8.57 -3.07
C GLN A 184 -23.43 -7.06 -3.31
N ALA A 185 -22.62 -6.39 -2.52
CA ALA A 185 -22.31 -4.97 -2.70
C ALA A 185 -21.56 -4.71 -4.03
N THR A 186 -20.73 -5.66 -4.46
CA THR A 186 -19.92 -5.52 -5.69
C THR A 186 -20.67 -6.00 -6.94
N LEU A 187 -21.32 -7.17 -6.86
CA LEU A 187 -21.96 -7.83 -8.01
C LEU A 187 -23.45 -7.48 -8.16
N GLY A 188 -24.05 -6.97 -7.11
CA GLY A 188 -25.51 -6.75 -6.98
C GLY A 188 -26.24 -7.92 -6.32
N VAL A 189 -27.28 -7.62 -5.56
CA VAL A 189 -28.04 -8.58 -4.75
C VAL A 189 -28.61 -9.74 -5.59
N ASN A 190 -29.11 -9.44 -6.78
CA ASN A 190 -29.71 -10.45 -7.66
C ASN A 190 -28.71 -11.26 -8.47
N ASN A 191 -27.44 -10.83 -8.51
CA ASN A 191 -26.38 -11.46 -9.32
C ASN A 191 -25.39 -12.27 -8.47
N THR A 192 -25.56 -12.28 -7.14
CA THR A 192 -24.65 -12.96 -6.24
C THR A 192 -25.23 -14.30 -5.82
N PRO A 193 -24.66 -15.42 -6.27
CA PRO A 193 -25.10 -16.74 -5.84
C PRO A 193 -24.72 -16.99 -4.37
N ALA A 194 -25.50 -17.79 -3.68
CA ALA A 194 -25.22 -18.20 -2.29
C ALA A 194 -24.13 -19.26 -2.19
N PHE A 195 -23.69 -19.87 -3.29
CA PHE A 195 -22.72 -20.95 -3.35
C PHE A 195 -23.05 -22.09 -2.36
N ARG A 196 -24.33 -22.48 -2.27
CA ARG A 196 -24.78 -23.59 -1.43
C ARG A 196 -24.07 -24.87 -1.82
N GLY A 197 -23.69 -25.69 -0.86
CA GLY A 197 -22.89 -26.87 -1.08
C GLY A 197 -21.40 -26.62 -1.32
N LEU A 198 -20.94 -25.34 -1.28
CA LEU A 198 -19.52 -24.99 -1.33
C LEU A 198 -19.11 -24.35 0.01
N ALA A 199 -18.12 -24.96 0.68
CA ALA A 199 -17.48 -24.30 1.81
C ALA A 199 -16.41 -23.35 1.29
N TYR A 200 -16.46 -22.07 1.72
CA TYR A 200 -15.52 -21.05 1.29
C TYR A 200 -15.26 -20.00 2.36
N ILE A 201 -14.22 -19.22 2.19
CA ILE A 201 -13.83 -18.10 3.07
C ILE A 201 -13.80 -16.83 2.24
N VAL A 202 -14.29 -15.73 2.79
CA VAL A 202 -14.10 -14.39 2.24
C VAL A 202 -13.14 -13.64 3.15
N PHE A 203 -12.09 -13.11 2.58
CA PHE A 203 -11.11 -12.21 3.20
C PHE A 203 -11.41 -10.79 2.75
N ASP A 204 -11.52 -9.86 3.72
CA ASP A 204 -11.83 -8.45 3.49
C ASP A 204 -10.69 -7.52 3.97
#